data_73fc9a0b3a9bc4009b8080b393607f5f
#
_entry.id   73fc9a0b3a9bc4009b8080b393607f5f
#
_cell.length_a   1.000
_cell.length_b   1.000
_cell.length_c   1.000
_cell.angle_alpha   90.00
_cell.angle_beta   90.00
_cell.angle_gamma   90.00
#
_symmetry.space_group_name_H-M   'P 1'
#
loop_
_entity.id
_entity.type
_entity.pdbx_description
1 polymer ?
#
loop_
_entity_poly.entity_id
_entity_poly.type
_entity_poly.pdbx_seq_one_letter_code
_entity_poly.pdbx_strand_id
1 'polypeptide(L)'
;GNAVLQQGKQVLYVSSEEFTNDLVHAIRTKTTTAFREKYREVDVLLIDDIQFIAGKDSTQEEFFHTFNALYGQDKQIVMTSDRSPKAMSTLEERLRSRFEWGLTVDMQAPDYETRLAILHSKAEKVDGKVPEEVIERIAKLIQTNVRELEGAWNRVLAFSQLSGQALSLALCDRALADFLPQPSSITPKTVLEVVSGFFGISLSSLTGRSRARDVAFPRQVAMYLM
;
A
#
# COMPACT_ATOMS: atom_id res chain seq x y z
N GLY A 1 0.99 -14.22 -13.95
CA GLY A 1 -0.23 -14.96 -14.34
C GLY A 1 -0.39 -15.00 -15.86
N ASN A 2 -0.66 -13.86 -16.52
CA ASN A 2 -1.07 -13.81 -17.94
C ASN A 2 -0.09 -14.49 -18.91
N ALA A 3 1.22 -14.26 -18.77
CA ALA A 3 2.23 -14.88 -19.63
C ALA A 3 2.27 -16.42 -19.52
N VAL A 4 1.88 -16.96 -18.38
CA VAL A 4 1.83 -18.40 -18.13
C VAL A 4 0.52 -19.01 -18.65
N LEU A 5 -0.59 -18.27 -18.51
CA LEU A 5 -1.88 -18.64 -19.10
C LEU A 5 -1.80 -18.76 -20.62
N GLN A 6 -1.05 -17.88 -21.29
CA GLN A 6 -0.81 -17.94 -22.73
C GLN A 6 -0.04 -19.21 -23.16
N GLN A 7 0.65 -19.87 -22.24
CA GLN A 7 1.35 -21.16 -22.47
C GLN A 7 0.43 -22.37 -22.21
N GLY A 8 -0.88 -22.15 -21.97
CA GLY A 8 -1.85 -23.23 -21.72
C GLY A 8 -1.77 -23.87 -20.33
N LYS A 9 -1.04 -23.25 -19.38
CA LYS A 9 -0.91 -23.76 -18.02
C LYS A 9 -2.07 -23.28 -17.14
N GLN A 10 -2.44 -24.10 -16.15
CA GLN A 10 -3.45 -23.76 -15.17
C GLN A 10 -2.86 -22.84 -14.10
N VAL A 11 -3.43 -21.64 -13.99
CA VAL A 11 -3.02 -20.62 -13.01
C VAL A 11 -4.20 -20.32 -12.10
N LEU A 12 -4.00 -20.46 -10.80
CA LEU A 12 -4.96 -20.04 -9.78
C LEU A 12 -4.42 -18.83 -9.04
N TYR A 13 -5.20 -17.74 -9.05
CA TYR A 13 -4.96 -16.54 -8.24
C TYR A 13 -6.03 -16.43 -7.18
N VAL A 14 -5.62 -16.32 -5.93
CA VAL A 14 -6.52 -16.14 -4.78
C VAL A 14 -5.87 -15.25 -3.72
N SER A 15 -6.67 -14.60 -2.89
CA SER A 15 -6.17 -14.01 -1.65
C SER A 15 -6.05 -15.08 -0.56
N SER A 16 -5.19 -14.87 0.42
CA SER A 16 -5.10 -15.79 1.56
C SER A 16 -6.38 -15.83 2.41
N GLU A 17 -7.19 -14.75 2.35
CA GLU A 17 -8.52 -14.74 2.96
C GLU A 17 -9.49 -15.66 2.22
N GLU A 18 -9.50 -15.63 0.88
CA GLU A 18 -10.31 -16.54 0.06
C GLU A 18 -9.92 -17.98 0.32
N PHE A 19 -8.61 -18.30 0.34
CA PHE A 19 -8.12 -19.62 0.70
C PHE A 19 -8.65 -20.06 2.07
N THR A 20 -8.62 -19.19 3.07
CA THR A 20 -9.15 -19.46 4.42
C THR A 20 -10.66 -19.73 4.40
N ASN A 21 -11.40 -18.89 3.69
CA ASN A 21 -12.86 -19.03 3.59
C ASN A 21 -13.27 -20.30 2.87
N ASP A 22 -12.58 -20.65 1.79
CA ASP A 22 -12.79 -21.90 1.06
C ASP A 22 -12.50 -23.12 1.94
N LEU A 23 -11.41 -23.09 2.72
CA LEU A 23 -11.08 -24.14 3.68
C LEU A 23 -12.17 -24.32 4.72
N VAL A 24 -12.62 -23.23 5.35
CA VAL A 24 -13.69 -23.24 6.35
C VAL A 24 -14.99 -23.80 5.75
N HIS A 25 -15.31 -23.38 4.54
CA HIS A 25 -16.47 -23.89 3.80
C HIS A 25 -16.34 -25.39 3.54
N ALA A 26 -15.20 -25.84 3.02
CA ALA A 26 -14.94 -27.24 2.71
C ALA A 26 -14.99 -28.14 3.95
N ILE A 27 -14.53 -27.67 5.10
CA ILE A 27 -14.65 -28.39 6.37
C ILE A 27 -16.12 -28.52 6.78
N ARG A 28 -16.90 -27.45 6.72
CA ARG A 28 -18.33 -27.43 7.10
C ARG A 28 -19.18 -28.32 6.20
N THR A 29 -18.89 -28.35 4.91
CA THR A 29 -19.63 -29.11 3.90
C THR A 29 -19.07 -30.52 3.67
N LYS A 30 -17.95 -30.86 4.33
CA LYS A 30 -17.23 -32.13 4.15
C LYS A 30 -16.72 -32.35 2.72
N THR A 31 -16.34 -31.30 2.04
CA THR A 31 -15.84 -31.29 0.66
C THR A 31 -14.34 -30.99 0.58
N THR A 32 -13.56 -31.38 1.58
CA THR A 32 -12.11 -31.13 1.65
C THR A 32 -11.33 -31.71 0.48
N THR A 33 -11.82 -32.78 -0.14
CA THR A 33 -11.22 -33.37 -1.35
C THR A 33 -11.28 -32.39 -2.51
N ALA A 34 -12.43 -31.80 -2.81
CA ALA A 34 -12.59 -30.82 -3.87
C ALA A 34 -11.75 -29.54 -3.61
N PHE A 35 -11.64 -29.13 -2.34
CA PHE A 35 -10.74 -28.04 -1.94
C PHE A 35 -9.28 -28.38 -2.30
N ARG A 36 -8.81 -29.58 -1.98
CA ARG A 36 -7.45 -30.02 -2.28
C ARG A 36 -7.20 -30.11 -3.78
N GLU A 37 -8.13 -30.64 -4.56
CA GLU A 37 -8.06 -30.65 -6.02
C GLU A 37 -7.93 -29.21 -6.57
N LYS A 38 -8.80 -28.28 -6.12
CA LYS A 38 -8.74 -26.86 -6.54
C LYS A 38 -7.36 -26.23 -6.34
N TYR A 39 -6.70 -26.50 -5.20
CA TYR A 39 -5.48 -25.78 -4.82
C TYR A 39 -4.18 -26.55 -5.12
N ARG A 40 -4.21 -27.87 -5.31
CA ARG A 40 -3.02 -28.72 -5.47
C ARG A 40 -2.81 -29.25 -6.88
N GLU A 41 -3.77 -29.08 -7.80
CA GLU A 41 -3.67 -29.59 -9.17
C GLU A 41 -3.31 -28.48 -10.20
N VAL A 42 -3.07 -27.29 -9.75
CA VAL A 42 -2.69 -26.16 -10.60
C VAL A 42 -1.20 -26.17 -10.96
N ASP A 43 -0.82 -25.60 -12.10
CA ASP A 43 0.57 -25.44 -12.48
C ASP A 43 1.24 -24.24 -11.79
N VAL A 44 0.43 -23.20 -11.50
CA VAL A 44 0.91 -21.99 -10.82
C VAL A 44 -0.14 -21.56 -9.80
N LEU A 45 0.27 -21.45 -8.55
CA LEU A 45 -0.52 -20.87 -7.47
C LEU A 45 0.00 -19.47 -7.14
N LEU A 46 -0.87 -18.46 -7.27
CA LEU A 46 -0.59 -17.09 -6.88
C LEU A 46 -1.44 -16.77 -5.64
N ILE A 47 -0.79 -16.51 -4.51
CA ILE A 47 -1.45 -16.15 -3.24
C ILE A 47 -1.14 -14.72 -2.91
N ASP A 48 -2.18 -13.91 -2.76
CA ASP A 48 -2.04 -12.52 -2.37
C ASP A 48 -2.22 -12.36 -0.84
N ASP A 49 -1.45 -11.44 -0.27
CA ASP A 49 -1.53 -11.05 1.14
C ASP A 49 -1.38 -12.23 2.12
N ILE A 50 -0.33 -13.05 1.94
CA ILE A 50 -0.12 -14.27 2.74
C ILE A 50 -0.03 -14.02 4.25
N GLN A 51 0.26 -12.79 4.69
CA GLN A 51 0.31 -12.43 6.11
C GLN A 51 -1.00 -12.69 6.86
N PHE A 52 -2.15 -12.73 6.17
CA PHE A 52 -3.45 -12.97 6.83
C PHE A 52 -3.71 -14.42 7.24
N ILE A 53 -2.84 -15.38 6.89
CA ILE A 53 -2.91 -16.72 7.49
C ILE A 53 -2.23 -16.78 8.86
N ALA A 54 -1.37 -15.81 9.18
CA ALA A 54 -0.65 -15.77 10.45
C ALA A 54 -1.64 -15.75 11.65
N GLY A 55 -1.41 -16.61 12.63
CA GLY A 55 -2.31 -16.80 13.77
C GLY A 55 -3.57 -17.65 13.50
N LYS A 56 -3.71 -18.27 12.31
CA LYS A 56 -4.80 -19.17 11.96
C LYS A 56 -4.27 -20.59 11.80
N ASP A 57 -4.08 -21.32 12.89
CA ASP A 57 -3.37 -22.61 12.92
C ASP A 57 -3.87 -23.61 11.87
N SER A 58 -5.18 -23.86 11.81
CA SER A 58 -5.75 -24.80 10.83
C SER A 58 -5.52 -24.38 9.38
N THR A 59 -5.51 -23.07 9.11
CA THR A 59 -5.23 -22.53 7.77
C THR A 59 -3.75 -22.68 7.44
N GLN A 60 -2.87 -22.41 8.39
CA GLN A 60 -1.43 -22.59 8.23
C GLN A 60 -1.09 -24.05 7.97
N GLU A 61 -1.71 -24.98 8.70
CA GLU A 61 -1.51 -26.41 8.50
C GLU A 61 -1.92 -26.87 7.08
N GLU A 62 -3.13 -26.52 6.63
CA GLU A 62 -3.60 -26.91 5.28
C GLU A 62 -2.79 -26.21 4.18
N PHE A 63 -2.37 -24.96 4.41
CA PHE A 63 -1.49 -24.25 3.48
C PHE A 63 -0.10 -24.90 3.39
N PHE A 64 0.46 -25.34 4.51
CA PHE A 64 1.71 -26.10 4.53
C PHE A 64 1.63 -27.37 3.69
N HIS A 65 0.53 -28.12 3.81
CA HIS A 65 0.32 -29.32 2.99
C HIS A 65 0.13 -28.97 1.51
N THR A 66 -0.58 -27.91 1.20
CA THR A 66 -0.76 -27.42 -0.18
C THR A 66 0.57 -26.99 -0.79
N PHE A 67 1.37 -26.22 -0.04
CA PHE A 67 2.71 -25.82 -0.47
C PHE A 67 3.60 -27.03 -0.79
N ASN A 68 3.66 -28.02 0.12
CA ASN A 68 4.47 -29.22 -0.10
C ASN A 68 3.98 -30.06 -1.27
N ALA A 69 2.69 -30.17 -1.50
CA ALA A 69 2.11 -30.91 -2.61
C ALA A 69 2.49 -30.29 -3.96
N LEU A 70 2.41 -28.96 -4.08
CA LEU A 70 2.81 -28.23 -5.28
C LEU A 70 4.33 -28.25 -5.48
N TYR A 71 5.08 -27.98 -4.42
CA TYR A 71 6.54 -28.00 -4.47
C TYR A 71 7.10 -29.37 -4.86
N GLY A 72 6.55 -30.45 -4.32
CA GLY A 72 6.97 -31.83 -4.66
C GLY A 72 6.62 -32.27 -6.08
N GLN A 73 5.81 -31.49 -6.81
CA GLN A 73 5.46 -31.69 -8.21
C GLN A 73 6.12 -30.67 -9.14
N ASP A 74 7.12 -29.92 -8.66
CA ASP A 74 7.80 -28.85 -9.39
C ASP A 74 6.84 -27.78 -9.95
N LYS A 75 5.73 -27.50 -9.23
CA LYS A 75 4.77 -26.46 -9.56
C LYS A 75 5.25 -25.10 -9.00
N GLN A 76 4.87 -24.03 -9.68
CA GLN A 76 5.27 -22.69 -9.26
C GLN A 76 4.33 -22.12 -8.22
N ILE A 77 4.88 -21.59 -7.12
CA ILE A 77 4.14 -20.83 -6.12
C ILE A 77 4.71 -19.40 -6.09
N VAL A 78 3.82 -18.42 -6.11
CA VAL A 78 4.16 -17.00 -5.94
C VAL A 78 3.28 -16.43 -4.84
N MET A 79 3.89 -15.77 -3.88
CA MET A 79 3.18 -15.18 -2.74
C MET A 79 3.53 -13.70 -2.63
N THR A 80 2.57 -12.87 -2.26
CA THR A 80 2.82 -11.50 -1.86
C THR A 80 2.61 -11.32 -0.36
N SER A 81 3.27 -10.32 0.22
CA SER A 81 3.12 -9.96 1.62
C SER A 81 3.50 -8.49 1.84
N ASP A 82 2.89 -7.86 2.84
CA ASP A 82 3.23 -6.51 3.30
C ASP A 82 4.50 -6.48 4.19
N ARG A 83 4.99 -7.66 4.60
CA ARG A 83 6.17 -7.80 5.47
C ARG A 83 6.94 -9.08 5.19
N SER A 84 8.19 -9.12 5.59
CA SER A 84 9.02 -10.31 5.44
C SER A 84 8.50 -11.47 6.33
N PRO A 85 8.76 -12.75 5.96
CA PRO A 85 8.38 -13.90 6.78
C PRO A 85 8.91 -13.81 8.21
N LYS A 86 10.09 -13.25 8.42
CA LYS A 86 10.69 -13.02 9.75
C LYS A 86 9.89 -12.06 10.64
N ALA A 87 9.21 -11.10 10.03
CA ALA A 87 8.39 -10.13 10.75
C ALA A 87 6.98 -10.64 11.11
N MET A 88 6.61 -11.85 10.67
CA MET A 88 5.34 -12.48 10.99
C MET A 88 5.47 -13.33 12.26
N SER A 89 5.28 -12.74 13.43
CA SER A 89 5.50 -13.40 14.74
C SER A 89 4.62 -14.63 14.98
N THR A 90 3.42 -14.65 14.42
CA THR A 90 2.43 -15.74 14.58
C THR A 90 2.42 -16.73 13.39
N LEU A 91 3.42 -16.66 12.52
CA LEU A 91 3.63 -17.64 11.46
C LEU A 91 4.42 -18.83 12.01
N GLU A 92 3.91 -20.06 11.76
CA GLU A 92 4.59 -21.28 12.15
C GLU A 92 5.99 -21.38 11.53
N GLU A 93 6.96 -21.86 12.32
CA GLU A 93 8.38 -21.98 11.94
C GLU A 93 8.57 -22.78 10.63
N ARG A 94 7.81 -23.86 10.48
CA ARG A 94 7.87 -24.69 9.27
C ARG A 94 7.43 -23.96 8.00
N LEU A 95 6.43 -23.07 8.08
CA LEU A 95 6.01 -22.21 6.96
C LEU A 95 7.01 -21.10 6.71
N ARG A 96 7.50 -20.47 7.79
CA ARG A 96 8.52 -19.42 7.70
C ARG A 96 9.75 -19.92 6.95
N SER A 97 10.27 -21.09 7.31
CA SER A 97 11.40 -21.72 6.64
C SER A 97 11.12 -21.97 5.14
N ARG A 98 9.90 -22.39 4.78
CA ARG A 98 9.53 -22.58 3.37
C ARG A 98 9.46 -21.28 2.59
N PHE A 99 8.93 -20.21 3.18
CA PHE A 99 8.83 -18.89 2.54
C PHE A 99 10.21 -18.26 2.34
N GLU A 100 11.14 -18.46 3.26
CA GLU A 100 12.52 -17.97 3.16
C GLU A 100 13.36 -18.76 2.15
N TRP A 101 12.99 -19.98 1.82
CA TRP A 101 13.75 -20.82 0.90
C TRP A 101 13.62 -20.39 -0.58
N GLY A 102 12.55 -19.67 -0.93
CA GLY A 102 12.30 -19.15 -2.28
C GLY A 102 13.06 -17.85 -2.57
N LEU A 103 12.89 -17.36 -3.80
CA LEU A 103 13.36 -16.03 -4.17
C LEU A 103 12.46 -14.97 -3.55
N THR A 104 12.99 -14.19 -2.64
CA THR A 104 12.31 -13.04 -2.06
C THR A 104 12.77 -11.76 -2.74
N VAL A 105 11.82 -10.98 -3.25
CA VAL A 105 12.07 -9.68 -3.91
C VAL A 105 11.30 -8.61 -3.16
N ASP A 106 11.99 -7.55 -2.77
CA ASP A 106 11.37 -6.38 -2.16
C ASP A 106 10.87 -5.42 -3.26
N MET A 107 9.62 -4.98 -3.14
CA MET A 107 9.00 -4.06 -4.07
C MET A 107 8.96 -2.66 -3.45
N GLN A 108 9.87 -1.80 -3.91
CA GLN A 108 9.95 -0.42 -3.47
C GLN A 108 8.89 0.47 -4.14
N ALA A 109 8.64 1.64 -3.54
CA ALA A 109 7.85 2.67 -4.20
C ALA A 109 8.49 3.05 -5.54
N PRO A 110 7.68 3.32 -6.59
CA PRO A 110 8.20 3.66 -7.90
C PRO A 110 8.94 4.99 -7.87
N ASP A 111 10.08 5.06 -8.56
CA ASP A 111 10.78 6.32 -8.82
C ASP A 111 9.98 7.23 -9.76
N TYR A 112 10.45 8.45 -9.97
CA TYR A 112 9.74 9.43 -10.78
C TYR A 112 9.54 8.96 -12.24
N GLU A 113 10.56 8.37 -12.84
CA GLU A 113 10.52 7.88 -14.21
C GLU A 113 9.54 6.71 -14.38
N THR A 114 9.53 5.78 -13.43
CA THR A 114 8.56 4.69 -13.38
C THR A 114 7.14 5.22 -13.22
N ARG A 115 6.92 6.23 -12.38
CA ARG A 115 5.60 6.87 -12.23
C ARG A 115 5.13 7.52 -13.53
N LEU A 116 6.00 8.21 -14.24
CA LEU A 116 5.71 8.77 -15.57
C LEU A 116 5.33 7.67 -16.55
N ALA A 117 6.12 6.60 -16.64
CA ALA A 117 5.84 5.48 -17.55
C ALA A 117 4.48 4.82 -17.26
N ILE A 118 4.12 4.65 -15.99
CA ILE A 118 2.80 4.13 -15.59
C ILE A 118 1.68 5.07 -16.06
N LEU A 119 1.82 6.37 -15.83
CA LEU A 119 0.81 7.34 -16.20
C LEU A 119 0.68 7.49 -17.72
N HIS A 120 1.78 7.44 -18.48
CA HIS A 120 1.74 7.41 -19.95
C HIS A 120 0.98 6.20 -20.47
N SER A 121 1.30 5.00 -19.97
CA SER A 121 0.58 3.77 -20.34
C SER A 121 -0.92 3.83 -20.03
N LYS A 122 -1.32 4.59 -19.02
CA LYS A 122 -2.74 4.85 -18.71
C LYS A 122 -3.34 5.92 -19.60
N ALA A 123 -2.59 6.96 -19.94
CA ALA A 123 -3.03 8.02 -20.84
C ALA A 123 -3.33 7.52 -22.26
N GLU A 124 -2.55 6.54 -22.74
CA GLU A 124 -2.80 5.87 -24.03
C GLU A 124 -4.17 5.17 -24.13
N LYS A 125 -4.77 4.81 -22.99
CA LYS A 125 -6.07 4.11 -22.91
C LYS A 125 -7.26 5.05 -22.77
N VAL A 126 -6.99 6.35 -22.70
CA VAL A 126 -8.05 7.37 -22.54
C VAL A 126 -8.36 7.98 -23.90
N ASP A 127 -9.64 8.11 -24.21
CA ASP A 127 -10.08 8.84 -25.41
C ASP A 127 -9.78 10.33 -25.23
N GLY A 128 -8.87 10.83 -26.07
CA GLY A 128 -8.45 12.23 -26.07
C GLY A 128 -6.99 12.45 -25.70
N LYS A 129 -6.50 13.65 -26.00
CA LYS A 129 -5.10 14.02 -25.72
C LYS A 129 -4.97 14.47 -24.26
N VAL A 130 -4.18 13.76 -23.49
CA VAL A 130 -3.80 14.17 -22.13
C VAL A 130 -2.57 15.09 -22.24
N PRO A 131 -2.62 16.32 -21.69
CA PRO A 131 -1.44 17.21 -21.67
C PRO A 131 -0.33 16.62 -20.80
N GLU A 132 0.91 16.70 -21.29
CA GLU A 132 2.10 16.18 -20.61
C GLU A 132 2.28 16.82 -19.21
N GLU A 133 1.99 18.09 -19.09
CA GLU A 133 2.04 18.83 -17.83
C GLU A 133 1.14 18.25 -16.72
N VAL A 134 0.01 17.61 -17.10
CA VAL A 134 -0.89 16.94 -16.15
C VAL A 134 -0.26 15.64 -15.66
N ILE A 135 0.32 14.85 -16.57
CA ILE A 135 1.02 13.61 -16.26
C ILE A 135 2.19 13.89 -15.31
N GLU A 136 3.05 14.85 -15.65
CA GLU A 136 4.15 15.24 -14.80
C GLU A 136 3.70 15.75 -13.43
N ARG A 137 2.60 16.52 -13.39
CA ARG A 137 2.07 17.10 -12.16
C ARG A 137 1.63 15.98 -11.20
N ILE A 138 0.88 14.99 -11.68
CA ILE A 138 0.46 13.84 -10.89
C ILE A 138 1.68 13.04 -10.41
N ALA A 139 2.65 12.77 -11.31
CA ALA A 139 3.85 12.04 -10.96
C ALA A 139 4.73 12.73 -9.90
N LYS A 140 4.75 14.08 -9.88
CA LYS A 140 5.47 14.87 -8.88
C LYS A 140 4.76 14.91 -7.53
N LEU A 141 3.42 14.96 -7.53
CA LEU A 141 2.63 15.04 -6.31
C LEU A 141 2.54 13.70 -5.58
N ILE A 142 2.29 12.62 -6.30
CA ILE A 142 2.03 11.31 -5.71
C ILE A 142 3.30 10.46 -5.77
N GLN A 143 3.95 10.30 -4.62
CA GLN A 143 5.25 9.62 -4.52
C GLN A 143 5.20 8.34 -3.68
N THR A 144 4.09 8.05 -3.05
CA THR A 144 3.94 7.01 -2.03
C THR A 144 3.87 5.60 -2.63
N ASN A 145 2.93 5.34 -3.51
CA ASN A 145 2.71 4.02 -4.10
C ASN A 145 1.88 4.10 -5.39
N VAL A 146 1.86 3.00 -6.14
CA VAL A 146 1.13 2.91 -7.43
C VAL A 146 -0.38 3.03 -7.24
N ARG A 147 -0.96 2.52 -6.14
CA ARG A 147 -2.41 2.60 -5.88
C ARG A 147 -2.87 4.05 -5.73
N GLU A 148 -2.12 4.85 -4.98
CA GLU A 148 -2.41 6.29 -4.85
C GLU A 148 -2.19 7.03 -6.16
N LEU A 149 -1.15 6.67 -6.94
CA LEU A 149 -0.89 7.24 -8.25
C LEU A 149 -2.07 6.98 -9.20
N GLU A 150 -2.57 5.75 -9.23
CA GLU A 150 -3.74 5.38 -10.01
C GLU A 150 -5.03 6.03 -9.51
N GLY A 151 -5.18 6.12 -8.19
CA GLY A 151 -6.30 6.82 -7.56
C GLY A 151 -6.35 8.30 -7.94
N ALA A 152 -5.20 8.98 -7.89
CA ALA A 152 -5.06 10.37 -8.29
C ALA A 152 -5.35 10.57 -9.79
N TRP A 153 -4.83 9.69 -10.64
CA TRP A 153 -5.11 9.68 -12.07
C TRP A 153 -6.62 9.56 -12.35
N ASN A 154 -7.27 8.56 -11.78
CA ASN A 154 -8.71 8.33 -11.96
C ASN A 154 -9.53 9.51 -11.42
N ARG A 155 -9.12 10.13 -10.31
CA ARG A 155 -9.79 11.31 -9.74
C ARG A 155 -9.71 12.51 -10.68
N VAL A 156 -8.56 12.77 -11.31
CA VAL A 156 -8.39 13.86 -12.27
C VAL A 156 -9.27 13.64 -13.52
N LEU A 157 -9.31 12.41 -14.03
CA LEU A 157 -10.18 12.06 -15.16
C LEU A 157 -11.67 12.23 -14.83
N ALA A 158 -12.09 11.68 -13.69
CA ALA A 158 -13.48 11.81 -13.24
C ALA A 158 -13.89 13.27 -13.04
N PHE A 159 -13.00 14.09 -12.48
CA PHE A 159 -13.26 15.52 -12.29
C PHE A 159 -13.40 16.26 -13.64
N SER A 160 -12.58 15.92 -14.64
CA SER A 160 -12.69 16.45 -16.00
C SER A 160 -14.02 16.07 -16.64
N GLN A 161 -14.40 14.80 -16.56
CA GLN A 161 -15.67 14.30 -17.14
C GLN A 161 -16.89 14.92 -16.46
N LEU A 162 -16.92 14.99 -15.14
CA LEU A 162 -18.06 15.55 -14.38
C LEU A 162 -18.22 17.06 -14.56
N SER A 163 -17.10 17.79 -14.70
CA SER A 163 -17.14 19.25 -14.89
C SER A 163 -17.30 19.66 -16.35
N GLY A 164 -17.16 18.73 -17.29
CA GLY A 164 -17.14 19.03 -18.75
C GLY A 164 -15.94 19.88 -19.18
N GLN A 165 -14.90 19.97 -18.35
CA GLN A 165 -13.71 20.78 -18.61
C GLN A 165 -12.58 19.91 -19.17
N ALA A 166 -11.83 20.46 -20.13
CA ALA A 166 -10.64 19.80 -20.65
C ALA A 166 -9.58 19.64 -19.58
N LEU A 167 -8.78 18.57 -19.70
CA LEU A 167 -7.63 18.34 -18.81
C LEU A 167 -6.65 19.50 -18.89
N SER A 168 -6.29 20.04 -17.74
CA SER A 168 -5.32 21.14 -17.59
C SER A 168 -4.67 21.10 -16.21
N LEU A 169 -3.54 21.79 -16.04
CA LEU A 169 -2.87 21.91 -14.75
C LEU A 169 -3.80 22.46 -13.67
N ALA A 170 -4.58 23.49 -13.99
CA ALA A 170 -5.51 24.11 -13.03
C ALA A 170 -6.64 23.14 -12.61
N LEU A 171 -7.11 22.30 -13.52
CA LEU A 171 -8.08 21.26 -13.20
C LEU A 171 -7.44 20.16 -12.34
N CYS A 172 -6.23 19.74 -12.69
CA CYS A 172 -5.45 18.75 -11.93
C CYS A 172 -5.24 19.21 -10.48
N ASP A 173 -4.77 20.44 -10.27
CA ASP A 173 -4.54 21.01 -8.93
C ASP A 173 -5.83 21.10 -8.11
N ARG A 174 -6.97 21.44 -8.73
CA ARG A 174 -8.28 21.41 -8.03
C ARG A 174 -8.71 20.00 -7.68
N ALA A 175 -8.56 19.06 -8.60
CA ALA A 175 -8.93 17.67 -8.38
C ALA A 175 -8.08 17.02 -7.27
N LEU A 176 -6.83 17.43 -7.16
CA LEU A 176 -5.84 16.90 -6.20
C LEU A 176 -5.54 17.85 -5.04
N ALA A 177 -6.43 18.80 -4.73
CA ALA A 177 -6.21 19.80 -3.68
C ALA A 177 -5.84 19.19 -2.32
N ASP A 178 -6.37 18.00 -2.00
CA ASP A 178 -6.06 17.29 -0.75
C ASP A 178 -4.64 16.72 -0.71
N PHE A 179 -4.02 16.48 -1.88
CA PHE A 179 -2.64 15.99 -2.01
C PHE A 179 -1.63 17.14 -2.18
N LEU A 180 -2.11 18.33 -2.46
CA LEU A 180 -1.22 19.49 -2.45
C LEU A 180 -0.69 19.65 -1.04
N PRO A 181 0.61 19.95 -0.88
CA PRO A 181 1.11 20.41 0.40
C PRO A 181 0.20 21.57 0.81
N GLN A 182 -0.73 21.30 1.71
CA GLN A 182 -1.37 22.41 2.41
C GLN A 182 -0.19 23.24 2.88
N PRO A 183 -0.17 24.56 2.67
CA PRO A 183 0.78 25.36 3.37
C PRO A 183 0.52 25.03 4.83
N SER A 184 1.25 24.04 5.33
CA SER A 184 1.30 23.75 6.76
C SER A 184 1.92 25.02 7.32
N SER A 185 1.06 25.96 7.66
CA SER A 185 1.41 27.21 8.29
C SER A 185 1.78 26.95 9.76
N ILE A 186 2.52 25.89 10.01
CA ILE A 186 3.29 25.74 11.23
C ILE A 186 4.48 26.67 11.06
N THR A 187 4.18 27.97 11.12
CA THR A 187 5.23 28.99 11.23
C THR A 187 5.72 28.98 12.67
N PRO A 188 6.94 29.43 12.93
CA PRO A 188 7.40 29.67 14.31
C PRO A 188 6.42 30.47 15.13
N LYS A 189 5.71 31.41 14.49
CA LYS A 189 4.64 32.18 15.13
C LYS A 189 3.47 31.31 15.57
N THR A 190 2.99 30.41 14.72
CA THR A 190 1.90 29.47 15.05
C THR A 190 2.28 28.55 16.20
N VAL A 191 3.53 28.03 16.22
CA VAL A 191 4.04 27.23 17.33
C VAL A 191 4.03 28.01 18.63
N LEU A 192 4.52 29.25 18.60
CA LEU A 192 4.53 30.12 19.78
C LEU A 192 3.11 30.46 20.29
N GLU A 193 2.16 30.70 19.40
CA GLU A 193 0.75 30.95 19.75
C GLU A 193 0.11 29.73 20.40
N VAL A 194 0.30 28.53 19.84
CA VAL A 194 -0.23 27.29 20.40
C VAL A 194 0.39 26.98 21.77
N VAL A 195 1.70 27.08 21.91
CA VAL A 195 2.40 26.84 23.19
C VAL A 195 1.99 27.87 24.24
N SER A 196 1.88 29.15 23.84
CA SER A 196 1.39 30.25 24.69
C SER A 196 -0.01 29.94 25.24
N GLY A 197 -0.94 29.52 24.38
CA GLY A 197 -2.29 29.15 24.76
C GLY A 197 -2.34 27.92 25.66
N PHE A 198 -1.57 26.87 25.36
CA PHE A 198 -1.54 25.64 26.12
C PHE A 198 -1.01 25.82 27.55
N PHE A 199 0.04 26.60 27.71
CA PHE A 199 0.63 26.87 29.05
C PHE A 199 0.06 28.10 29.76
N GLY A 200 -0.86 28.84 29.12
CA GLY A 200 -1.48 30.00 29.70
C GLY A 200 -0.51 31.18 29.95
N ILE A 201 0.54 31.31 29.16
CA ILE A 201 1.56 32.35 29.27
C ILE A 201 1.50 33.28 28.07
N SER A 202 1.84 34.57 28.26
CA SER A 202 1.81 35.52 27.17
C SER A 202 2.95 35.28 26.15
N LEU A 203 2.70 35.55 24.88
CA LEU A 203 3.72 35.50 23.81
C LEU A 203 4.95 36.34 24.15
N SER A 204 4.74 37.51 24.74
CA SER A 204 5.84 38.39 25.19
C SER A 204 6.71 37.75 26.29
N SER A 205 6.09 36.98 27.19
CA SER A 205 6.85 36.20 28.20
C SER A 205 7.64 35.06 27.56
N LEU A 206 7.02 34.38 26.58
CA LEU A 206 7.64 33.25 25.89
C LEU A 206 8.86 33.68 25.05
N THR A 207 8.78 34.81 24.36
CA THR A 207 9.87 35.37 23.52
C THR A 207 10.83 36.27 24.32
N GLY A 208 10.46 36.66 25.53
CA GLY A 208 11.24 37.56 26.39
C GLY A 208 12.46 36.90 27.03
N ARG A 209 13.19 37.66 27.85
CA ARG A 209 14.42 37.23 28.54
C ARG A 209 14.18 36.58 29.92
N SER A 210 12.93 36.40 30.33
CA SER A 210 12.61 35.79 31.63
C SER A 210 13.18 34.38 31.71
N ARG A 211 13.82 34.08 32.85
CA ARG A 211 14.34 32.71 33.18
C ARG A 211 13.49 32.05 34.28
N ALA A 212 12.31 32.61 34.57
CA ALA A 212 11.42 32.01 35.53
C ALA A 212 11.03 30.59 35.10
N ARG A 213 10.90 29.69 36.05
CA ARG A 213 10.70 28.23 35.79
C ARG A 213 9.43 27.94 35.01
N ASP A 214 8.39 28.70 35.25
CA ASP A 214 7.07 28.67 34.59
C ASP A 214 7.13 29.07 33.11
N VAL A 215 8.16 29.81 32.68
CA VAL A 215 8.40 30.26 31.29
C VAL A 215 9.47 29.45 30.60
N ALA A 216 10.44 28.91 31.35
CA ALA A 216 11.60 28.21 30.78
C ALA A 216 11.19 26.91 30.11
N PHE A 217 10.34 26.09 30.73
CA PHE A 217 9.88 24.83 30.16
C PHE A 217 9.00 25.01 28.91
N PRO A 218 7.95 25.86 28.91
CA PRO A 218 7.21 26.18 27.70
C PRO A 218 8.06 26.67 26.55
N ARG A 219 9.09 27.49 26.84
CA ARG A 219 10.03 27.96 25.82
C ARG A 219 10.85 26.82 25.20
N GLN A 220 11.30 25.86 26.02
CA GLN A 220 12.01 24.68 25.52
C GLN A 220 11.09 23.82 24.61
N VAL A 221 9.82 23.64 24.99
CA VAL A 221 8.83 22.94 24.16
C VAL A 221 8.65 23.67 22.82
N ALA A 222 8.48 24.99 22.84
CA ALA A 222 8.35 25.78 21.61
C ALA A 222 9.59 25.65 20.70
N MET A 223 10.80 25.71 21.27
CA MET A 223 12.05 25.55 20.54
C MET A 223 12.22 24.14 19.96
N TYR A 224 11.70 23.13 20.60
CA TYR A 224 11.76 21.75 20.11
C TYR A 224 10.78 21.51 18.94
N LEU A 225 9.65 22.23 18.94
CA LEU A 225 8.60 22.09 17.91
C LEU A 225 8.84 22.99 16.68
N MET A 226 9.77 23.97 16.75
CA MET A 226 10.18 24.83 15.64
C MET A 226 11.29 24.19 14.79
#